data_44c6619bfce7964c9c5acedbb4a56011
#
_entry.id   44c6619bfce7964c9c5acedbb4a56011
#
_cell.length_a   1.000
_cell.length_b   1.000
_cell.length_c   1.000
_cell.angle_alpha   90.00
_cell.angle_beta   90.00
_cell.angle_gamma   90.00
#
_symmetry.space_group_name_H-M   'P 1'
#
loop_
_entity.id
_entity.type
_entity.pdbx_description
1 polymer ?
#
loop_
_entity_poly.entity_id
_entity_poly.type
_entity_poly.pdbx_seq_one_letter_code
_entity_poly.pdbx_strand_id
1 'polypeptide(L)'
;MIKAIIIDDEKHCIITLQHLIQQHCADVEIAAVTQSSSDATALIEKFNPDIVFLDIEMPVLNGFDLLNQFAEFSFNVIFTTAYDQYAIQALRLNALDYLLKPIDKTELRNAVDKHVNNELLTTKEQLKHVHQFASNKITD
;
A
#
# COMPACT_ATOMS: atom_id res chain seq x y z
N MET A 1 4.79 -14.04 7.46
CA MET A 1 3.87 -13.63 6.36
C MET A 1 3.63 -12.12 6.40
N ILE A 2 3.60 -11.50 5.27
CA ILE A 2 3.24 -10.09 5.13
C ILE A 2 1.72 -10.00 5.19
N LYS A 3 1.20 -9.27 6.16
CA LYS A 3 -0.24 -9.14 6.36
C LYS A 3 -0.77 -7.97 5.54
N ALA A 4 -1.78 -8.20 4.72
CA ALA A 4 -2.34 -7.19 3.83
C ALA A 4 -3.85 -7.06 3.98
N ILE A 5 -4.35 -5.87 3.70
CA ILE A 5 -5.77 -5.56 3.59
C ILE A 5 -6.03 -4.98 2.21
N ILE A 6 -7.17 -5.32 1.60
CA ILE A 6 -7.59 -4.77 0.32
C ILE A 6 -8.84 -3.92 0.54
N ILE A 7 -8.78 -2.67 0.10
CA ILE A 7 -9.88 -1.71 0.20
C ILE A 7 -10.18 -1.20 -1.21
N ASP A 8 -11.34 -1.58 -1.75
CA ASP A 8 -11.76 -1.23 -3.11
C ASP A 8 -13.29 -1.33 -3.18
N ASP A 9 -13.96 -0.32 -3.73
CA ASP A 9 -15.42 -0.33 -3.81
C ASP A 9 -15.97 -1.29 -4.85
N GLU A 10 -15.14 -1.80 -5.74
CA GLU A 10 -15.54 -2.74 -6.77
C GLU A 10 -15.15 -4.17 -6.40
N LYS A 11 -16.15 -5.02 -6.16
CA LYS A 11 -15.93 -6.39 -5.72
C LYS A 11 -15.05 -7.20 -6.69
N HIS A 12 -15.24 -7.02 -8.00
CA HIS A 12 -14.46 -7.77 -8.98
C HIS A 12 -12.99 -7.37 -8.95
N CYS A 13 -12.67 -6.12 -8.59
CA CYS A 13 -11.28 -5.69 -8.41
C CYS A 13 -10.64 -6.36 -7.21
N ILE A 14 -11.39 -6.51 -6.13
CA ILE A 14 -10.92 -7.24 -4.94
C ILE A 14 -10.61 -8.69 -5.31
N ILE A 15 -11.53 -9.35 -5.98
CA ILE A 15 -11.38 -10.77 -6.37
C ILE A 15 -10.18 -10.95 -7.29
N THR A 16 -10.04 -10.07 -8.27
CA THR A 16 -8.90 -10.13 -9.21
C THR A 16 -7.58 -9.97 -8.46
N LEU A 17 -7.50 -9.00 -7.57
CA LEU A 17 -6.27 -8.77 -6.79
C LEU A 17 -5.97 -9.93 -5.86
N GLN A 18 -6.99 -10.50 -5.22
CA GLN A 18 -6.81 -11.69 -4.37
C GLN A 18 -6.20 -12.85 -5.16
N HIS A 19 -6.69 -13.09 -6.37
CA HIS A 19 -6.14 -14.14 -7.24
C HIS A 19 -4.69 -13.87 -7.63
N LEU A 20 -4.38 -12.64 -7.99
CA LEU A 20 -3.01 -12.27 -8.36
C LEU A 20 -2.05 -12.44 -7.19
N ILE A 21 -2.47 -12.05 -6.00
CA ILE A 21 -1.66 -12.19 -4.79
C ILE A 21 -1.46 -13.68 -4.48
N GLN A 22 -2.49 -14.49 -4.55
CA GLN A 22 -2.39 -15.92 -4.29
C GLN A 22 -1.43 -16.60 -5.26
N GLN A 23 -1.43 -16.20 -6.52
CA GLN A 23 -0.60 -16.84 -7.55
C GLN A 23 0.83 -16.34 -7.55
N HIS A 24 1.07 -15.09 -7.22
CA HIS A 24 2.37 -14.44 -7.44
C HIS A 24 3.04 -13.90 -6.17
N CYS A 25 2.31 -13.82 -5.07
CA CYS A 25 2.81 -13.28 -3.81
C CYS A 25 2.47 -14.22 -2.65
N ALA A 26 3.10 -15.40 -2.66
CA ALA A 26 2.84 -16.43 -1.64
C ALA A 26 3.26 -15.98 -0.24
N ASP A 27 4.11 -14.99 -0.14
CA ASP A 27 4.57 -14.38 1.11
C ASP A 27 3.57 -13.37 1.69
N VAL A 28 2.47 -13.09 0.98
CA VAL A 28 1.42 -12.16 1.44
C VAL A 28 0.19 -12.92 1.89
N GLU A 29 -0.28 -12.60 3.09
CA GLU A 29 -1.54 -13.11 3.63
C GLU A 29 -2.57 -11.98 3.64
N ILE A 30 -3.72 -12.19 3.01
CA ILE A 30 -4.80 -11.20 3.01
C ILE A 30 -5.63 -11.41 4.27
N ALA A 31 -5.51 -10.50 5.22
CA ALA A 31 -6.19 -10.58 6.51
C ALA A 31 -7.65 -10.15 6.42
N ALA A 32 -7.96 -9.18 5.55
CA ALA A 32 -9.30 -8.65 5.39
C ALA A 32 -9.45 -7.95 4.05
N VAL A 33 -10.70 -7.87 3.57
CA VAL A 33 -11.07 -7.09 2.41
C VAL A 33 -12.33 -6.30 2.75
N THR A 34 -12.48 -5.11 2.16
CA THR A 34 -13.72 -4.34 2.31
C THR A 34 -14.00 -3.51 1.07
N GLN A 35 -15.30 -3.36 0.78
CA GLN A 35 -15.78 -2.45 -0.25
C GLN A 35 -16.17 -1.08 0.32
N SER A 36 -16.13 -0.94 1.64
CA SER A 36 -16.58 0.27 2.34
C SER A 36 -15.41 1.02 2.94
N SER A 37 -15.23 2.27 2.50
CA SER A 37 -14.21 3.15 3.09
C SER A 37 -14.50 3.45 4.55
N SER A 38 -15.77 3.45 4.96
CA SER A 38 -16.13 3.72 6.35
C SER A 38 -15.77 2.57 7.30
N ASP A 39 -15.64 1.33 6.79
CA ASP A 39 -15.23 0.18 7.61
C ASP A 39 -13.71 0.01 7.63
N ALA A 40 -13.01 0.66 6.72
CA ALA A 40 -11.59 0.43 6.50
C ALA A 40 -10.73 0.76 7.73
N THR A 41 -11.01 1.88 8.39
CA THR A 41 -10.25 2.31 9.57
C THR A 41 -10.31 1.27 10.68
N ALA A 42 -11.50 0.74 10.97
CA ALA A 42 -11.68 -0.28 11.98
C ALA A 42 -10.93 -1.56 11.65
N LEU A 43 -10.94 -1.96 10.37
CA LEU A 43 -10.22 -3.15 9.92
C LEU A 43 -8.70 -2.97 10.03
N ILE A 44 -8.20 -1.81 9.67
CA ILE A 44 -6.77 -1.50 9.79
C ILE A 44 -6.33 -1.55 11.25
N GLU A 45 -7.12 -0.97 12.14
CA GLU A 45 -6.81 -1.00 13.57
C GLU A 45 -6.87 -2.41 14.15
N LYS A 46 -7.84 -3.21 13.70
CA LYS A 46 -8.02 -4.57 14.20
C LYS A 46 -6.89 -5.50 13.76
N PHE A 47 -6.50 -5.45 12.49
CA PHE A 47 -5.56 -6.40 11.91
C PHE A 47 -4.11 -5.91 11.89
N ASN A 48 -3.89 -4.60 12.06
CA ASN A 48 -2.55 -4.00 12.04
C ASN A 48 -1.72 -4.51 10.86
N PRO A 49 -2.14 -4.21 9.62
CA PRO A 49 -1.50 -4.77 8.43
C PRO A 49 -0.12 -4.19 8.18
N ASP A 50 0.67 -4.92 7.41
CA ASP A 50 1.95 -4.44 6.89
C ASP A 50 1.76 -3.65 5.61
N ILE A 51 0.81 -4.07 4.76
CA ILE A 51 0.49 -3.43 3.49
C ILE A 51 -1.01 -3.21 3.39
N VAL A 52 -1.41 -2.04 2.90
CA VAL A 52 -2.79 -1.74 2.54
C VAL A 52 -2.86 -1.46 1.04
N PHE A 53 -3.57 -2.31 0.31
CA PHE A 53 -3.91 -2.06 -1.09
C PHE A 53 -5.17 -1.21 -1.10
N LEU A 54 -5.07 0.01 -1.62
CA LEU A 54 -6.10 1.03 -1.44
C LEU A 54 -6.49 1.65 -2.78
N ASP A 55 -7.75 1.50 -3.15
CA ASP A 55 -8.30 2.22 -4.30
C ASP A 55 -8.44 3.70 -3.96
N ILE A 56 -8.23 4.56 -4.95
CA ILE A 56 -8.33 6.00 -4.77
C ILE A 56 -9.77 6.47 -4.92
N GLU A 57 -10.43 6.12 -6.03
CA GLU A 57 -11.78 6.60 -6.29
C GLU A 57 -12.85 5.69 -5.67
N MET A 58 -13.29 6.07 -4.48
CA MET A 58 -14.34 5.38 -3.74
C MET A 58 -15.39 6.40 -3.30
N PRO A 59 -16.68 5.99 -3.20
CA PRO A 59 -17.70 6.89 -2.67
C PRO A 59 -17.48 7.20 -1.20
N VAL A 60 -18.00 8.31 -0.73
CA VAL A 60 -17.95 8.84 0.63
C VAL A 60 -16.56 9.34 0.98
N LEU A 61 -15.56 8.44 1.08
CA LEU A 61 -14.16 8.78 1.32
C LEU A 61 -13.33 8.14 0.21
N ASN A 62 -12.56 8.96 -0.52
CA ASN A 62 -11.59 8.39 -1.45
C ASN A 62 -10.36 7.88 -0.68
N GLY A 63 -9.41 7.24 -1.38
CA GLY A 63 -8.24 6.67 -0.73
C GLY A 63 -7.40 7.70 0.01
N PHE A 64 -7.26 8.89 -0.52
CA PHE A 64 -6.49 9.95 0.14
C PHE A 64 -7.20 10.46 1.39
N ASP A 65 -8.52 10.64 1.32
CA ASP A 65 -9.32 11.05 2.49
C ASP A 65 -9.22 10.03 3.61
N LEU A 66 -9.24 8.76 3.24
CA LEU A 66 -9.12 7.68 4.22
C LEU A 66 -7.78 7.76 4.96
N LEU A 67 -6.68 7.94 4.24
CA LEU A 67 -5.36 8.05 4.86
C LEU A 67 -5.23 9.28 5.73
N ASN A 68 -5.89 10.36 5.35
CA ASN A 68 -5.86 11.60 6.15
C ASN A 68 -6.58 11.47 7.49
N GLN A 69 -7.35 10.41 7.71
CA GLN A 69 -7.96 10.14 9.01
C GLN A 69 -6.94 9.65 10.04
N PHE A 70 -5.79 9.18 9.59
CA PHE A 70 -4.72 8.75 10.48
C PHE A 70 -3.74 9.89 10.71
N ALA A 71 -3.47 10.22 11.96
CA ALA A 71 -2.42 11.19 12.29
C ALA A 71 -1.05 10.66 11.85
N GLU A 72 -0.84 9.37 12.10
CA GLU A 72 0.35 8.64 11.66
C GLU A 72 -0.06 7.21 11.34
N PHE A 73 0.64 6.59 10.39
CA PHE A 73 0.43 5.18 10.10
C PHE A 73 1.77 4.50 9.79
N SER A 74 1.90 3.25 10.23
CA SER A 74 3.13 2.48 10.07
C SER A 74 3.05 1.47 8.92
N PHE A 75 1.85 1.25 8.36
CA PHE A 75 1.70 0.34 7.23
C PHE A 75 2.13 1.01 5.92
N ASN A 76 2.55 0.20 4.97
CA ASN A 76 2.84 0.68 3.62
C ASN A 76 1.57 0.69 2.79
N VAL A 77 1.41 1.72 1.97
CA VAL A 77 0.25 1.87 1.09
C VAL A 77 0.66 1.59 -0.35
N ILE A 78 -0.07 0.69 -1.00
CA ILE A 78 0.03 0.49 -2.44
C ILE A 78 -1.32 0.90 -3.02
N PHE A 79 -1.33 2.03 -3.74
CA PHE A 79 -2.55 2.49 -4.37
C PHE A 79 -2.87 1.65 -5.61
N THR A 80 -4.15 1.33 -5.78
CA THR A 80 -4.65 0.64 -6.97
C THR A 80 -5.75 1.49 -7.57
N THR A 81 -5.62 1.87 -8.84
CA THR A 81 -6.58 2.80 -9.45
C THR A 81 -6.63 2.61 -10.97
N ALA A 82 -7.75 2.99 -11.57
CA ALA A 82 -7.89 3.03 -13.02
C ALA A 82 -7.30 4.31 -13.64
N TYR A 83 -6.85 5.27 -12.82
CA TYR A 83 -6.44 6.59 -13.27
C TYR A 83 -4.98 6.88 -12.94
N ASP A 84 -4.27 7.51 -13.88
CA ASP A 84 -2.86 7.87 -13.70
C ASP A 84 -2.66 9.27 -13.10
N GLN A 85 -3.70 10.08 -13.05
CA GLN A 85 -3.62 11.49 -12.63
C GLN A 85 -3.30 11.70 -11.16
N TYR A 86 -3.40 10.66 -10.33
CA TYR A 86 -3.19 10.75 -8.89
C TYR A 86 -1.76 10.39 -8.46
N ALA A 87 -0.88 10.06 -9.39
CA ALA A 87 0.45 9.53 -9.06
C ALA A 87 1.29 10.50 -8.23
N ILE A 88 1.25 11.78 -8.56
CA ILE A 88 2.02 12.81 -7.82
C ILE A 88 1.50 12.94 -6.39
N GLN A 89 0.18 12.94 -6.22
CA GLN A 89 -0.43 13.03 -4.89
C GLN A 89 -0.09 11.80 -4.04
N ALA A 90 -0.07 10.63 -4.65
CA ALA A 90 0.34 9.39 -3.98
C ALA A 90 1.79 9.47 -3.50
N LEU A 91 2.67 10.01 -4.33
CA LEU A 91 4.07 10.22 -3.98
C LEU A 91 4.22 11.14 -2.76
N ARG A 92 3.44 12.20 -2.70
CA ARG A 92 3.48 13.14 -1.58
C ARG A 92 3.05 12.51 -0.26
N LEU A 93 2.26 11.45 -0.32
CA LEU A 93 1.84 10.69 0.86
C LEU A 93 2.79 9.54 1.20
N ASN A 94 3.93 9.45 0.52
CA ASN A 94 4.91 8.39 0.71
C ASN A 94 4.34 6.99 0.45
N ALA A 95 3.49 6.87 -0.57
CA ALA A 95 2.99 5.57 -0.99
C ALA A 95 4.17 4.68 -1.40
N LEU A 96 4.09 3.41 -1.05
CA LEU A 96 5.11 2.45 -1.44
C LEU A 96 5.11 2.25 -2.95
N ASP A 97 3.93 2.16 -3.55
CA ASP A 97 3.80 2.04 -5.00
C ASP A 97 2.42 2.47 -5.46
N TYR A 98 2.24 2.51 -6.77
CA TYR A 98 1.03 2.97 -7.42
C TYR A 98 0.79 2.07 -8.64
N LEU A 99 -0.26 1.27 -8.58
CA LEU A 99 -0.56 0.28 -9.61
C LEU A 99 -1.81 0.66 -10.39
N LEU A 100 -1.69 0.76 -11.72
CA LEU A 100 -2.84 1.03 -12.59
C LEU A 100 -3.59 -0.25 -12.88
N LYS A 101 -4.91 -0.17 -12.85
CA LYS A 101 -5.78 -1.27 -13.26
C LYS A 101 -5.88 -1.32 -14.80
N PRO A 102 -5.87 -2.50 -15.42
CA PRO A 102 -5.77 -3.82 -14.81
C PRO A 102 -4.35 -4.07 -14.27
N ILE A 103 -4.27 -4.61 -13.07
CA ILE A 103 -2.98 -4.76 -12.37
C ILE A 103 -2.15 -5.84 -13.05
N ASP A 104 -0.92 -5.49 -13.39
CA ASP A 104 0.05 -6.40 -13.95
C ASP A 104 0.74 -7.21 -12.84
N LYS A 105 0.87 -8.53 -13.06
CA LYS A 105 1.46 -9.43 -12.07
C LYS A 105 2.90 -9.07 -11.71
N THR A 106 3.68 -8.62 -12.68
CA THR A 106 5.08 -8.25 -12.46
C THR A 106 5.17 -6.96 -11.64
N GLU A 107 4.33 -5.97 -11.96
CA GLU A 107 4.29 -4.73 -11.18
C GLU A 107 3.83 -4.98 -9.75
N LEU A 108 2.85 -5.87 -9.56
CA LEU A 108 2.39 -6.27 -8.23
C LEU A 108 3.53 -6.93 -7.43
N ARG A 109 4.24 -7.88 -8.05
CA ARG A 109 5.36 -8.56 -7.38
C ARG A 109 6.44 -7.54 -7.00
N ASN A 110 6.76 -6.63 -7.90
CA ASN A 110 7.76 -5.59 -7.63
C ASN A 110 7.33 -4.68 -6.49
N ALA A 111 6.06 -4.34 -6.39
CA ALA A 111 5.54 -3.52 -5.30
C ALA A 111 5.72 -4.21 -3.95
N VAL A 112 5.38 -5.50 -3.88
CA VAL A 112 5.57 -6.30 -2.66
C VAL A 112 7.05 -6.41 -2.33
N ASP A 113 7.91 -6.59 -3.34
CA ASP A 113 9.36 -6.66 -3.13
C ASP A 113 9.91 -5.36 -2.55
N LYS A 114 9.35 -4.21 -2.91
CA LYS A 114 9.74 -2.93 -2.30
C LYS A 114 9.49 -2.94 -0.79
N HIS A 115 8.38 -3.51 -0.35
CA HIS A 115 8.11 -3.65 1.08
C HIS A 115 9.15 -4.54 1.76
N VAL A 116 9.47 -5.68 1.17
CA VAL A 116 10.46 -6.60 1.70
C VAL A 116 11.83 -5.93 1.78
N ASN A 117 12.23 -5.22 0.75
CA ASN A 117 13.53 -4.53 0.70
C ASN A 117 13.62 -3.41 1.72
N ASN A 118 12.54 -2.65 1.92
CA ASN A 118 12.50 -1.59 2.93
C ASN A 118 12.64 -2.15 4.34
N GLU A 119 11.98 -3.27 4.63
CA GLU A 119 12.11 -3.95 5.92
C GLU A 119 13.54 -4.44 6.16
N LEU A 120 14.18 -5.00 5.15
CA LEU A 120 15.57 -5.45 5.24
C LEU A 120 16.52 -4.28 5.49
N LEU A 121 16.33 -3.16 4.80
CA LEU A 121 17.14 -1.96 4.99
C LEU A 121 16.98 -1.42 6.41
N THR A 122 15.76 -1.32 6.90
CA THR A 122 15.50 -0.84 8.25
C THR A 122 16.20 -1.70 9.29
N THR A 123 16.16 -3.01 9.11
CA THR A 123 16.76 -3.95 10.06
C THR A 123 18.30 -3.95 10.00
N LYS A 124 18.87 -3.95 8.80
CA LYS A 124 20.32 -4.17 8.61
C LYS A 124 21.13 -2.88 8.65
N GLU A 125 20.59 -1.80 8.14
CA GLU A 125 21.34 -0.60 7.84
C GLU A 125 20.84 0.65 8.56
N GLN A 126 19.96 0.48 9.52
CA GLN A 126 19.29 1.61 10.18
C GLN A 126 20.25 2.69 10.66
N LEU A 127 21.30 2.32 11.35
CA LEU A 127 22.27 3.28 11.88
C LEU A 127 23.18 3.89 10.81
N LYS A 128 23.53 3.11 9.83
CA LYS A 128 24.32 3.58 8.67
C LYS A 128 23.58 4.64 7.87
N HIS A 129 22.31 4.39 7.62
CA HIS A 129 21.51 5.24 6.75
C HIS A 129 21.10 6.57 7.38
N VAL A 130 21.12 6.68 8.69
CA VAL A 130 20.78 7.94 9.37
C VAL A 130 21.68 9.08 8.88
N HIS A 131 22.97 8.88 8.84
CA HIS A 131 23.91 9.91 8.37
C HIS A 131 23.79 10.18 6.89
N GLN A 132 23.69 9.16 6.08
CA GLN A 132 23.56 9.30 4.62
C GLN A 132 22.25 9.98 4.25
N PHE A 133 21.17 9.66 4.94
CA PHE A 133 19.88 10.27 4.71
C PHE A 133 19.92 11.78 4.99
N ALA A 134 20.54 12.18 6.08
CA ALA A 134 20.67 13.58 6.43
C ALA A 134 21.49 14.36 5.39
N SER A 135 22.56 13.76 4.88
CA SER A 135 23.38 14.37 3.83
C SER A 135 22.63 14.47 2.49
N ASN A 136 21.93 13.43 2.12
CA ASN A 136 21.21 13.38 0.84
C ASN A 136 20.01 14.32 0.82
N LYS A 137 19.39 14.56 1.95
CA LYS A 137 18.26 15.47 2.06
C LYS A 137 18.62 16.91 1.70
N ILE A 138 19.88 17.29 1.87
CA ILE A 138 20.36 18.63 1.56
C ILE A 138 20.55 18.80 0.05
N THR A 139 20.87 17.72 -0.65
CA THR A 139 21.16 17.76 -2.09
C THR A 139 19.92 17.58 -2.96
N ASP A 140 18.83 17.12 -2.40
CA ASP A 140 17.57 16.99 -3.12
C ASP A 140 16.78 18.28 -3.10
#